data_6b16354ef0b2cd167382380efe4f7223
#
_entry.id   6b16354ef0b2cd167382380efe4f7223
#
_cell.length_a   1.000
_cell.length_b   1.000
_cell.length_c   1.000
_cell.angle_alpha   90.00
_cell.angle_beta   90.00
_cell.angle_gamma   90.00
#
_symmetry.space_group_name_H-M   'P 1'
#
loop_
_entity.id
_entity.type
_entity.pdbx_description
1 polymer ?
#
loop_
_entity_poly.entity_id
_entity_poly.type
_entity_poly.pdbx_seq_one_letter_code
_entity_poly.pdbx_strand_id
1 'polypeptide(L)'
;MLEELKKRVYEANMLCQSINLITFTWGNVSEIDPETGYFAIKPSGVEYDELTPDDMVIMDLEGNKIEGKYNPSSDTATHIEIYKGMPDVKGIVHTHSPWATSWAQAGRGIPCYGTTHADYMYGEIPCVEI
;
A
#
# COMPACT_ATOMS: atom_id res chain seq x y z
N MET A 1 8.07 -0.46 -19.51
CA MET A 1 8.38 0.16 -18.20
C MET A 1 7.17 0.07 -17.29
N LEU A 2 6.02 0.60 -17.65
CA LEU A 2 4.79 0.51 -16.82
C LEU A 2 4.29 -0.93 -16.64
N GLU A 3 4.46 -1.81 -17.61
CA GLU A 3 4.10 -3.22 -17.48
C GLU A 3 4.91 -3.94 -16.39
N GLU A 4 6.20 -3.65 -16.28
CA GLU A 4 7.04 -4.21 -15.21
C GLU A 4 6.65 -3.62 -13.84
N LEU A 5 6.28 -2.34 -13.79
CA LEU A 5 5.77 -1.71 -12.59
C LEU A 5 4.45 -2.37 -12.13
N LYS A 6 3.49 -2.55 -13.05
CA LYS A 6 2.23 -3.24 -12.78
C LYS A 6 2.45 -4.66 -12.26
N LYS A 7 3.37 -5.40 -12.89
CA LYS A 7 3.72 -6.76 -12.48
C LYS A 7 4.27 -6.81 -11.05
N ARG A 8 5.24 -5.96 -10.71
CA ARG A 8 5.80 -5.92 -9.35
C ARG A 8 4.74 -5.56 -8.30
N VAL A 9 3.89 -4.58 -8.59
CA VAL A 9 2.80 -4.19 -7.69
C VAL A 9 1.78 -5.32 -7.52
N TYR A 10 1.42 -6.00 -8.59
CA TYR A 10 0.57 -7.20 -8.53
C TYR A 10 1.20 -8.29 -7.64
N GLU A 11 2.47 -8.66 -7.88
CA GLU A 11 3.18 -9.68 -7.11
C GLU A 11 3.26 -9.32 -5.62
N ALA A 12 3.50 -8.06 -5.29
CA ALA A 12 3.52 -7.57 -3.92
C ALA A 12 2.13 -7.66 -3.25
N ASN A 13 1.06 -7.32 -3.96
CA ASN A 13 -0.31 -7.50 -3.46
C ASN A 13 -0.62 -8.98 -3.19
N MET A 14 -0.28 -9.88 -4.13
CA MET A 14 -0.48 -11.33 -3.98
C MET A 14 0.36 -11.90 -2.83
N LEU A 15 1.57 -11.39 -2.62
CA LEU A 15 2.39 -11.79 -1.47
C LEU A 15 1.69 -11.42 -0.15
N CYS A 16 1.17 -10.19 -0.02
CA CYS A 16 0.44 -9.77 1.18
C CYS A 16 -0.77 -10.68 1.47
N GLN A 17 -1.50 -11.10 0.43
CA GLN A 17 -2.58 -12.08 0.59
C GLN A 17 -2.05 -13.44 1.08
N SER A 18 -1.00 -13.96 0.44
CA SER A 18 -0.45 -15.30 0.74
C SER A 18 0.07 -15.46 2.15
N ILE A 19 0.51 -14.38 2.79
CA ILE A 19 1.01 -14.35 4.17
C ILE A 19 -0.03 -13.82 5.18
N ASN A 20 -1.30 -13.78 4.80
CA ASN A 20 -2.44 -13.40 5.64
C ASN A 20 -2.36 -11.97 6.23
N LEU A 21 -1.82 -11.01 5.48
CA LEU A 21 -1.85 -9.59 5.84
C LEU A 21 -3.10 -8.86 5.29
N ILE A 22 -3.89 -9.54 4.48
CA ILE A 22 -5.07 -8.98 3.82
C ILE A 22 -6.33 -9.64 4.39
N THR A 23 -7.38 -8.84 4.55
CA THR A 23 -8.72 -9.28 4.93
C THR A 23 -9.69 -8.87 3.82
N PHE A 24 -10.39 -9.83 3.21
CA PHE A 24 -11.27 -9.61 2.03
C PHE A 24 -10.48 -8.93 0.89
N THR A 25 -11.03 -7.84 0.35
CA THR A 25 -10.36 -6.99 -0.67
C THR A 25 -9.57 -5.81 -0.07
N TRP A 26 -9.56 -5.71 1.26
CA TRP A 26 -8.96 -4.59 1.98
C TRP A 26 -7.43 -4.72 2.03
N GLY A 27 -6.78 -3.58 2.02
CA GLY A 27 -5.34 -3.51 1.89
C GLY A 27 -4.92 -3.43 0.42
N ASN A 28 -3.76 -2.86 0.22
CA ASN A 28 -3.22 -2.66 -1.12
C ASN A 28 -1.74 -2.32 -1.04
N VAL A 29 -1.07 -2.52 -2.16
CA VAL A 29 0.32 -2.12 -2.37
C VAL A 29 0.36 -1.18 -3.55
N SER A 30 1.21 -0.17 -3.48
CA SER A 30 1.60 0.66 -4.62
C SER A 30 3.11 0.79 -4.72
N GLU A 31 3.60 1.11 -5.92
CA GLU A 31 4.99 1.47 -6.20
C GLU A 31 5.02 2.62 -7.18
N ILE A 32 5.87 3.63 -6.92
CA ILE A 32 6.10 4.76 -7.80
C ILE A 32 7.35 4.54 -8.65
N ASP A 33 7.25 4.82 -9.94
CA ASP A 33 8.38 4.91 -10.84
C ASP A 33 8.99 6.33 -10.77
N PRO A 34 10.24 6.46 -10.29
CA PRO A 34 10.86 7.77 -10.11
C PRO A 34 11.19 8.48 -11.43
N GLU A 35 11.24 7.75 -12.56
CA GLU A 35 11.56 8.35 -13.86
C GLU A 35 10.35 9.05 -14.48
N THR A 36 9.16 8.45 -14.34
CA THR A 36 7.92 9.01 -14.89
C THR A 36 7.11 9.81 -13.87
N GLY A 37 7.31 9.56 -12.57
CA GLY A 37 6.47 10.10 -11.51
C GLY A 37 5.10 9.45 -11.41
N TYR A 38 4.83 8.39 -12.18
CA TYR A 38 3.60 7.60 -12.09
C TYR A 38 3.74 6.47 -11.09
N PHE A 39 2.64 6.08 -10.47
CA PHE A 39 2.61 4.90 -9.61
C PHE A 39 1.51 3.93 -10.04
N ALA A 40 1.78 2.64 -9.80
CA ALA A 40 0.78 1.61 -9.94
C ALA A 40 0.16 1.30 -8.57
N ILE A 41 -1.15 1.04 -8.53
CA ILE A 41 -1.88 0.68 -7.33
C ILE A 41 -2.95 -0.37 -7.64
N LYS A 42 -3.26 -1.21 -6.65
CA LYS A 42 -4.36 -2.19 -6.75
C LYS A 42 -5.70 -1.49 -7.02
N PRO A 43 -6.54 -2.04 -7.92
CA PRO A 43 -7.89 -1.53 -8.14
C PRO A 43 -8.78 -1.73 -6.90
N SER A 44 -9.80 -0.87 -6.77
CA SER A 44 -10.83 -0.99 -5.74
C SER A 44 -11.79 -2.14 -6.04
N GLY A 45 -12.14 -2.91 -5.01
CA GLY A 45 -13.24 -3.87 -5.06
C GLY A 45 -13.04 -5.09 -5.97
N VAL A 46 -11.82 -5.35 -6.44
CA VAL A 46 -11.49 -6.56 -7.20
C VAL A 46 -10.93 -7.61 -6.24
N GLU A 47 -11.53 -8.82 -6.29
CA GLU A 47 -11.09 -9.94 -5.47
C GLU A 47 -9.67 -10.35 -5.84
N TYR A 48 -8.89 -10.77 -4.85
CA TYR A 48 -7.49 -11.11 -5.07
C TYR A 48 -7.32 -12.30 -6.02
N ASP A 49 -8.23 -13.27 -5.98
CA ASP A 49 -8.20 -14.45 -6.84
C ASP A 49 -8.52 -14.15 -8.32
N GLU A 50 -9.11 -12.99 -8.59
CA GLU A 50 -9.44 -12.52 -9.94
C GLU A 50 -8.44 -11.51 -10.50
N LEU A 51 -7.51 -11.03 -9.65
CA LEU A 51 -6.54 -10.01 -10.01
C LEU A 51 -5.50 -10.53 -11.01
N THR A 52 -5.17 -9.68 -11.97
CA THR A 52 -4.06 -9.88 -12.90
C THR A 52 -3.14 -8.65 -12.90
N PRO A 53 -1.90 -8.76 -13.40
CA PRO A 53 -1.02 -7.58 -13.52
C PRO A 53 -1.62 -6.44 -14.33
N ASP A 54 -2.42 -6.75 -15.36
CA ASP A 54 -3.07 -5.76 -16.23
C ASP A 54 -4.17 -4.97 -15.53
N ASP A 55 -4.66 -5.45 -14.39
CA ASP A 55 -5.69 -4.79 -13.60
C ASP A 55 -5.13 -3.66 -12.73
N MET A 56 -3.82 -3.60 -12.53
CA MET A 56 -3.20 -2.51 -11.78
C MET A 56 -3.46 -1.18 -12.47
N VAL A 57 -3.86 -0.19 -11.65
CA VAL A 57 -4.22 1.14 -12.13
C VAL A 57 -3.00 2.06 -12.03
N ILE A 58 -2.70 2.78 -13.11
CA ILE A 58 -1.63 3.78 -13.14
C ILE A 58 -2.21 5.16 -12.85
N MET A 59 -1.61 5.84 -11.89
CA MET A 59 -2.00 7.17 -11.42
C MET A 59 -0.82 8.13 -11.49
N ASP A 60 -1.11 9.43 -11.63
CA ASP A 60 -0.15 10.48 -11.34
C ASP A 60 -0.29 10.99 -9.89
N LEU A 61 0.62 11.86 -9.47
CA LEU A 61 0.57 12.46 -8.14
C LEU A 61 -0.47 13.58 -8.00
N GLU A 62 -1.10 14.01 -9.08
CA GLU A 62 -2.21 14.95 -9.10
C GLU A 62 -3.57 14.26 -8.92
N GLY A 63 -3.57 12.89 -8.88
CA GLY A 63 -4.76 12.09 -8.71
C GLY A 63 -5.49 11.75 -10.02
N ASN A 64 -4.86 12.01 -11.16
CA ASN A 64 -5.42 11.61 -12.44
C ASN A 64 -5.11 10.15 -12.73
N LYS A 65 -6.10 9.42 -13.23
CA LYS A 65 -5.91 8.06 -13.74
C LYS A 65 -5.31 8.12 -15.15
N ILE A 66 -4.10 7.60 -15.29
CA ILE A 66 -3.35 7.57 -16.57
C ILE A 66 -3.71 6.33 -17.37
N GLU A 67 -3.82 5.16 -16.70
CA GLU A 67 -4.14 3.89 -17.35
C GLU A 67 -4.91 2.98 -16.37
N GLY A 68 -5.72 2.09 -16.91
CA GLY A 68 -6.44 1.04 -16.17
C GLY A 68 -7.95 1.06 -16.39
N LYS A 69 -8.54 -0.14 -16.45
CA LYS A 69 -9.98 -0.32 -16.68
C LYS A 69 -10.84 -0.08 -15.43
N TYR A 70 -10.25 -0.29 -14.25
CA TYR A 70 -10.94 -0.17 -12.98
C TYR A 70 -10.76 1.21 -12.34
N ASN A 71 -11.49 1.45 -11.26
CA ASN A 71 -11.19 2.55 -10.36
C ASN A 71 -10.00 2.18 -9.47
N PRO A 72 -9.10 3.12 -9.16
CA PRO A 72 -8.01 2.87 -8.22
C PRO A 72 -8.57 2.61 -6.81
N SER A 73 -7.71 2.06 -5.93
CA SER A 73 -8.04 1.90 -4.51
C SER A 73 -8.57 3.20 -3.90
N SER A 74 -9.50 3.09 -2.95
CA SER A 74 -9.98 4.23 -2.14
C SER A 74 -8.85 4.93 -1.38
N ASP A 75 -7.75 4.22 -1.11
CA ASP A 75 -6.59 4.74 -0.38
C ASP A 75 -5.62 5.56 -1.24
N THR A 76 -5.91 5.69 -2.53
CA THR A 76 -5.05 6.39 -3.50
C THR A 76 -4.64 7.79 -3.03
N ALA A 77 -5.56 8.55 -2.44
CA ALA A 77 -5.27 9.89 -1.92
C ALA A 77 -4.20 9.84 -0.80
N THR A 78 -4.30 8.88 0.10
CA THR A 78 -3.30 8.66 1.17
C THR A 78 -1.93 8.32 0.60
N HIS A 79 -1.88 7.43 -0.41
CA HIS A 79 -0.63 7.07 -1.08
C HIS A 79 0.01 8.28 -1.78
N ILE A 80 -0.78 9.12 -2.45
CA ILE A 80 -0.31 10.36 -3.08
C ILE A 80 0.34 11.29 -2.06
N GLU A 81 -0.32 11.54 -0.92
CA GLU A 81 0.22 12.41 0.12
C GLU A 81 1.52 11.87 0.73
N ILE A 82 1.64 10.55 0.90
CA ILE A 82 2.89 9.92 1.35
C ILE A 82 4.01 10.12 0.33
N TYR A 83 3.76 9.84 -0.97
CA TYR A 83 4.78 10.05 -2.01
C TYR A 83 5.22 11.51 -2.14
N LYS A 84 4.28 12.47 -2.00
CA LYS A 84 4.60 13.90 -2.01
C LYS A 84 5.40 14.34 -0.78
N GLY A 85 5.01 13.85 0.38
CA GLY A 85 5.64 14.23 1.65
C GLY A 85 6.95 13.51 1.95
N MET A 86 7.18 12.35 1.33
CA MET A 86 8.33 11.47 1.58
C MET A 86 8.94 10.99 0.26
N PRO A 87 9.70 11.84 -0.46
CA PRO A 87 10.17 11.56 -1.83
C PRO A 87 11.14 10.38 -1.95
N ASP A 88 11.71 9.92 -0.85
CA ASP A 88 12.56 8.73 -0.80
C ASP A 88 11.77 7.41 -0.73
N VAL A 89 10.48 7.47 -0.38
CA VAL A 89 9.58 6.31 -0.36
C VAL A 89 9.22 5.93 -1.80
N LYS A 90 9.49 4.67 -2.18
CA LYS A 90 9.22 4.15 -3.53
C LYS A 90 8.08 3.12 -3.55
N GLY A 91 7.73 2.56 -2.40
CA GLY A 91 6.63 1.61 -2.27
C GLY A 91 5.87 1.82 -0.97
N ILE A 92 4.56 1.58 -1.01
CA ILE A 92 3.68 1.69 0.15
C ILE A 92 2.88 0.41 0.26
N VAL A 93 2.83 -0.14 1.47
CA VAL A 93 2.02 -1.32 1.80
C VAL A 93 1.00 -0.92 2.86
N HIS A 94 -0.28 -1.02 2.51
CA HIS A 94 -1.41 -0.83 3.42
C HIS A 94 -2.02 -2.19 3.77
N THR A 95 -2.12 -2.49 5.05
CA THR A 95 -2.71 -3.73 5.55
C THR A 95 -3.73 -3.47 6.66
N HIS A 96 -4.60 -4.46 6.90
CA HIS A 96 -5.54 -4.46 8.02
C HIS A 96 -5.14 -5.51 9.07
N SER A 97 -3.86 -5.53 9.47
CA SER A 97 -3.38 -6.42 10.52
C SER A 97 -4.22 -6.26 11.80
N PRO A 98 -4.88 -7.31 12.33
CA PRO A 98 -5.79 -7.18 13.47
C PRO A 98 -5.14 -6.55 14.71
N TRP A 99 -3.89 -6.91 14.98
CA TRP A 99 -3.16 -6.40 16.13
C TRP A 99 -2.79 -4.92 15.98
N ALA A 100 -2.22 -4.53 14.83
CA ALA A 100 -1.88 -3.13 14.57
C ALA A 100 -3.14 -2.25 14.51
N THR A 101 -4.20 -2.75 13.87
CA THR A 101 -5.49 -2.07 13.78
C THR A 101 -6.11 -1.86 15.17
N SER A 102 -5.99 -2.84 16.08
CA SER A 102 -6.50 -2.70 17.45
C SER A 102 -5.80 -1.56 18.23
N TRP A 103 -4.49 -1.43 18.06
CA TRP A 103 -3.72 -0.32 18.63
C TRP A 103 -4.14 1.02 18.04
N ALA A 104 -4.26 1.08 16.71
CA ALA A 104 -4.67 2.28 15.99
C ALA A 104 -6.09 2.74 16.42
N GLN A 105 -7.06 1.81 16.51
CA GLN A 105 -8.42 2.13 16.98
C GLN A 105 -8.46 2.58 18.45
N ALA A 106 -7.48 2.17 19.25
CA ALA A 106 -7.31 2.67 20.62
C ALA A 106 -6.62 4.03 20.68
N GLY A 107 -6.23 4.62 19.54
CA GLY A 107 -5.49 5.88 19.47
C GLY A 107 -4.10 5.82 20.10
N ARG A 108 -3.44 4.66 20.02
CA ARG A 108 -2.18 4.41 20.73
C ARG A 108 -1.13 3.83 19.76
N GLY A 109 0.09 4.32 19.86
CA GLY A 109 1.25 3.72 19.24
C GLY A 109 1.59 2.34 19.84
N ILE A 110 2.39 1.56 19.15
CA ILE A 110 2.82 0.22 19.59
C ILE A 110 4.20 0.35 20.25
N PRO A 111 4.30 0.24 21.60
CA PRO A 111 5.58 0.31 22.28
C PRO A 111 6.51 -0.84 21.91
N CYS A 112 7.81 -0.58 21.93
CA CYS A 112 8.82 -1.60 21.65
C CYS A 112 8.97 -2.56 22.83
N TYR A 113 8.23 -3.67 22.81
CA TYR A 113 8.26 -4.67 23.87
C TYR A 113 9.23 -5.82 23.64
N GLY A 114 9.74 -6.00 22.44
CA GLY A 114 10.55 -7.16 22.11
C GLY A 114 11.68 -6.87 21.13
N THR A 115 12.63 -7.82 21.09
CA THR A 115 13.84 -7.70 20.27
C THR A 115 13.52 -7.64 18.77
N THR A 116 12.58 -8.45 18.28
CA THR A 116 12.18 -8.40 16.87
C THR A 116 11.64 -7.03 16.47
N HIS A 117 10.82 -6.41 17.35
CA HIS A 117 10.38 -5.04 17.12
C HIS A 117 11.56 -4.07 17.06
N ALA A 118 12.50 -4.16 18.03
CA ALA A 118 13.66 -3.31 18.11
C ALA A 118 14.60 -3.46 16.89
N ASP A 119 14.69 -4.66 16.32
CA ASP A 119 15.55 -4.96 15.17
C ASP A 119 15.04 -4.30 13.87
N TYR A 120 13.72 -4.18 13.72
CA TYR A 120 13.10 -3.65 12.49
C TYR A 120 12.60 -2.20 12.61
N MET A 121 12.16 -1.81 13.81
CA MET A 121 11.57 -0.50 14.07
C MET A 121 12.25 0.11 15.30
N TYR A 122 13.04 1.17 15.11
CA TYR A 122 13.69 1.84 16.20
C TYR A 122 12.70 2.68 17.00
N GLY A 123 12.26 2.15 18.16
CA GLY A 123 11.32 2.82 19.04
C GLY A 123 9.86 2.41 18.83
N GLU A 124 8.94 3.28 19.19
CA GLU A 124 7.51 3.05 19.09
C GLU A 124 7.05 3.14 17.62
N ILE A 125 6.14 2.24 17.20
CA ILE A 125 5.40 2.41 15.95
C ILE A 125 4.31 3.44 16.22
N PRO A 126 4.33 4.62 15.58
CA PRO A 126 3.40 5.69 15.93
C PRO A 126 1.98 5.39 15.48
N CYS A 127 1.00 5.89 16.23
CA CYS A 127 -0.37 6.07 15.77
C CYS A 127 -0.52 7.52 15.31
N VAL A 128 -0.92 7.70 14.05
CA VAL A 128 -1.25 9.04 13.54
C VAL A 128 -2.71 9.39 13.88
N GLU A 129 -2.96 10.65 14.16
CA GLU A 129 -4.32 11.18 14.29
C GLU A 129 -4.95 11.31 12.88
N ILE A 130 -6.25 11.02 12.81
CA ILE A 130 -7.05 11.13 11.58
C ILE A 130 -7.71 12.51 11.55
#